data_1ebe643a8837ae5f37d1c3855c089841
#
_entry.id   1ebe643a8837ae5f37d1c3855c089841
#
_cell.length_a   1.000
_cell.length_b   1.000
_cell.length_c   1.000
_cell.angle_alpha   90.00
_cell.angle_beta   90.00
_cell.angle_gamma   90.00
#
_symmetry.space_group_name_H-M   'P 1'
#
loop_
_entity.id
_entity.type
_entity.pdbx_description
1 polymer ?
#
loop_
_entity_poly.entity_id
_entity_poly.type
_entity_poly.pdbx_seq_one_letter_code
_entity_poly.pdbx_strand_id
1 'polypeptide(L)'
;VTARAAAAALALLLVCLAPAARAQQGLGVRELAAEAPRILRELAGLRGLPATGPPPRVVIRTREERRQFILREFQRKFSTGRLDAERRAMVAWGLVPADFDLAGFLTELVLEQATAYYDPVAKVMVLANWLPRDQQREALTHELVHLLQDRHVNLDRFLATPPGRGDEALARQALVEGEAVALTLDRSLRRQGQHLALLPDVAALQQAYATSGTGPVLGRAPRFVRALLAFPYASGLGFVHRFRQRSTWFELSQVFADPPRSTAQILHPERYLEHRVDPAPVALPDLAAVLGGGRLVLDDVAGEFVLAAALREGLGEDAATVAAGWRGDRYALW
;
A
#
# COMPACT_ATOMS: atom_id res chain seq x y z
N VAL A 1 -14.09 -1.36 6.58
CA VAL A 1 -12.74 -1.46 6.02
C VAL A 1 -12.74 -2.67 5.10
N THR A 2 -12.50 -2.50 3.79
CA THR A 2 -12.48 -3.60 2.81
C THR A 2 -11.26 -4.50 3.00
N ALA A 3 -11.19 -5.77 2.48
CA ALA A 3 -9.97 -6.57 2.48
C ALA A 3 -8.90 -5.91 1.59
N ARG A 4 -9.31 -5.08 0.63
CA ARG A 4 -8.42 -4.15 -0.05
C ARG A 4 -8.00 -3.01 0.88
N ALA A 5 -8.90 -2.49 1.73
CA ALA A 5 -8.52 -1.63 2.84
C ALA A 5 -7.83 -2.41 3.97
N ALA A 6 -8.01 -3.75 4.04
CA ALA A 6 -7.21 -4.64 4.89
C ALA A 6 -5.81 -4.84 4.32
N ALA A 7 -5.69 -5.11 3.03
CA ALA A 7 -4.41 -5.08 2.32
C ALA A 7 -3.81 -3.66 2.37
N ALA A 8 -4.66 -2.62 2.30
CA ALA A 8 -4.30 -1.22 2.45
C ALA A 8 -3.78 -0.88 3.86
N ALA A 9 -4.46 -1.31 4.89
CA ALA A 9 -3.99 -1.18 6.27
C ALA A 9 -2.81 -2.11 6.58
N LEU A 10 -2.69 -3.24 5.86
CA LEU A 10 -1.56 -4.15 5.93
C LEU A 10 -0.32 -3.58 5.24
N ALA A 11 -0.46 -2.87 4.13
CA ALA A 11 0.68 -2.31 3.41
C ALA A 11 1.34 -1.17 4.20
N LEU A 12 0.59 -0.37 4.98
CA LEU A 12 1.17 0.53 5.99
C LEU A 12 1.95 -0.22 7.10
N LEU A 13 1.79 -1.57 7.19
CA LEU A 13 2.50 -2.46 8.10
C LEU A 13 3.65 -3.23 7.43
N LEU A 14 3.80 -3.12 6.09
CA LEU A 14 4.67 -3.96 5.28
C LEU A 14 5.89 -3.19 4.73
N VAL A 15 6.64 -2.54 5.59
CA VAL A 15 7.86 -1.86 5.15
C VAL A 15 9.10 -2.73 5.33
N CYS A 16 9.93 -2.71 4.29
CA CYS A 16 11.20 -3.38 4.11
C CYS A 16 11.13 -4.83 3.63
N LEU A 17 10.92 -4.97 2.34
CA LEU A 17 11.19 -6.19 1.56
C LEU A 17 12.70 -6.31 1.26
N ALA A 18 13.55 -6.28 2.29
CA ALA A 18 14.98 -6.51 2.12
C ALA A 18 15.33 -7.98 2.42
N PRO A 19 16.22 -8.62 1.65
CA PRO A 19 16.66 -9.98 1.92
C PRO A 19 17.33 -10.07 3.28
N ALA A 20 17.04 -11.14 4.03
CA ALA A 20 17.62 -11.39 5.35
C ALA A 20 19.15 -11.55 5.28
N ALA A 21 19.88 -10.47 5.49
CA ALA A 21 21.31 -10.53 5.75
C ALA A 21 21.55 -10.97 7.20
N ARG A 22 22.63 -11.70 7.45
CA ARG A 22 23.02 -12.17 8.80
C ARG A 22 23.00 -11.04 9.81
N ALA A 23 22.31 -11.28 10.92
CA ALA A 23 22.09 -10.33 12.01
C ALA A 23 23.40 -9.80 12.61
N GLN A 24 23.80 -8.60 12.21
CA GLN A 24 24.58 -7.71 13.07
C GLN A 24 23.59 -7.11 14.09
N GLN A 25 24.05 -6.88 15.32
CA GLN A 25 23.22 -6.21 16.34
C GLN A 25 22.65 -4.90 15.78
N GLY A 26 21.33 -4.75 15.82
CA GLY A 26 20.65 -3.56 15.34
C GLY A 26 21.03 -2.30 16.13
N LEU A 27 20.68 -1.13 15.61
CA LEU A 27 20.80 0.14 16.33
C LEU A 27 19.93 0.11 17.59
N GLY A 28 20.44 0.70 18.66
CA GLY A 28 19.62 0.93 19.85
C GLY A 28 18.51 1.96 19.58
N VAL A 29 17.41 1.87 20.36
CA VAL A 29 16.29 2.85 20.29
C VAL A 29 16.79 4.29 20.37
N ARG A 30 17.77 4.55 21.23
CA ARG A 30 18.32 5.89 21.45
C ARG A 30 19.01 6.44 20.20
N GLU A 31 19.77 5.60 19.48
CA GLU A 31 20.47 6.01 18.25
C GLU A 31 19.49 6.34 17.13
N LEU A 32 18.49 5.48 16.91
CA LEU A 32 17.44 5.69 15.90
C LEU A 32 16.58 6.92 16.23
N ALA A 33 16.19 7.08 17.49
CA ALA A 33 15.44 8.24 17.95
C ALA A 33 16.24 9.55 17.79
N ALA A 34 17.57 9.50 17.98
CA ALA A 34 18.44 10.64 17.77
C ALA A 34 18.61 11.01 16.28
N GLU A 35 18.60 10.03 15.38
CA GLU A 35 18.69 10.26 13.92
C GLU A 35 17.37 10.75 13.32
N ALA A 36 16.23 10.31 13.83
CA ALA A 36 14.92 10.56 13.26
C ALA A 36 14.60 12.05 12.99
N PRO A 37 14.86 13.01 13.91
CA PRO A 37 14.58 14.42 13.66
C PRO A 37 15.42 15.01 12.50
N ARG A 38 16.66 14.55 12.32
CA ARG A 38 17.51 14.97 11.21
C ARG A 38 17.00 14.45 9.89
N ILE A 39 16.67 13.15 9.83
CA ILE A 39 16.12 12.51 8.62
C ILE A 39 14.80 13.17 8.24
N LEU A 40 13.91 13.43 9.21
CA LEU A 40 12.64 14.11 8.94
C LEU A 40 12.84 15.50 8.34
N ARG A 41 13.79 16.30 8.84
CA ARG A 41 14.08 17.61 8.25
C ARG A 41 14.63 17.50 6.82
N GLU A 42 15.48 16.52 6.55
CA GLU A 42 15.97 16.26 5.18
C GLU A 42 14.81 15.91 4.23
N LEU A 43 13.92 14.99 4.64
CA LEU A 43 12.73 14.60 3.86
C LEU A 43 11.78 15.77 3.65
N ALA A 44 11.49 16.54 4.70
CA ALA A 44 10.64 17.72 4.65
C ALA A 44 11.21 18.79 3.68
N GLY A 45 12.50 19.04 3.74
CA GLY A 45 13.20 19.94 2.81
C GLY A 45 13.13 19.46 1.36
N LEU A 46 13.32 18.16 1.11
CA LEU A 46 13.18 17.58 -0.22
C LEU A 46 11.74 17.70 -0.74
N ARG A 47 10.77 17.39 0.11
CA ARG A 47 9.34 17.41 -0.22
C ARG A 47 8.79 18.83 -0.38
N GLY A 48 9.51 19.83 0.11
CA GLY A 48 9.06 21.23 0.15
C GLY A 48 7.98 21.47 1.22
N LEU A 49 7.91 20.64 2.25
CA LEU A 49 6.94 20.76 3.34
C LEU A 49 7.63 21.14 4.64
N PRO A 50 6.97 21.88 5.55
CA PRO A 50 7.56 22.19 6.85
C PRO A 50 7.64 20.93 7.74
N ALA A 51 8.76 20.75 8.43
CA ALA A 51 8.93 19.69 9.44
C ALA A 51 8.27 20.08 10.78
N THR A 52 7.02 20.50 10.75
CA THR A 52 6.26 20.98 11.93
C THR A 52 5.85 19.83 12.85
N GLY A 53 5.49 20.17 14.09
CA GLY A 53 4.98 19.22 15.08
C GLY A 53 6.06 18.65 16.02
N PRO A 54 5.66 17.77 16.96
CA PRO A 54 6.56 17.24 17.98
C PRO A 54 7.67 16.36 17.36
N PRO A 55 8.78 16.14 18.06
CA PRO A 55 9.83 15.22 17.61
C PRO A 55 9.26 13.83 17.27
N PRO A 56 9.83 13.13 16.26
CA PRO A 56 9.42 11.77 15.94
C PRO A 56 9.55 10.84 17.13
N ARG A 57 8.50 10.09 17.43
CA ARG A 57 8.51 9.10 18.51
C ARG A 57 8.82 7.73 17.92
N VAL A 58 9.98 7.17 18.28
CA VAL A 58 10.43 5.85 17.84
C VAL A 58 10.33 4.85 18.98
N VAL A 59 9.74 3.71 18.73
CA VAL A 59 9.62 2.59 19.67
C VAL A 59 10.17 1.34 18.99
N ILE A 60 10.99 0.60 19.72
CA ILE A 60 11.43 -0.73 19.28
C ILE A 60 10.63 -1.78 20.04
N ARG A 61 10.12 -2.78 19.31
CA ARG A 61 9.37 -3.87 19.87
C ARG A 61 10.03 -5.22 19.59
N THR A 62 9.94 -6.11 20.56
CA THR A 62 10.25 -7.52 20.40
C THR A 62 9.24 -8.19 19.47
N ARG A 63 9.55 -9.41 19.00
CA ARG A 63 8.61 -10.19 18.17
C ARG A 63 7.28 -10.44 18.88
N GLU A 64 7.32 -10.75 20.19
CA GLU A 64 6.11 -11.06 20.97
C GLU A 64 5.25 -9.80 21.22
N GLU A 65 5.85 -8.69 21.66
CA GLU A 65 5.11 -7.43 21.84
C GLU A 65 4.45 -6.98 20.55
N ARG A 66 5.14 -7.15 19.43
CA ARG A 66 4.60 -6.84 18.10
C ARG A 66 3.46 -7.78 17.73
N ARG A 67 3.64 -9.10 17.95
CA ARG A 67 2.59 -10.09 17.71
C ARG A 67 1.31 -9.74 18.43
N GLN A 68 1.38 -9.43 19.72
CA GLN A 68 0.24 -9.06 20.54
C GLN A 68 -0.43 -7.76 20.04
N PHE A 69 0.37 -6.78 19.64
CA PHE A 69 -0.16 -5.55 19.08
C PHE A 69 -0.90 -5.80 17.76
N ILE A 70 -0.29 -6.51 16.83
CA ILE A 70 -0.86 -6.84 15.53
C ILE A 70 -2.17 -7.60 15.64
N LEU A 71 -2.23 -8.62 16.51
CA LEU A 71 -3.45 -9.40 16.72
C LEU A 71 -4.60 -8.52 17.23
N ARG A 72 -4.32 -7.61 18.18
CA ARG A 72 -5.34 -6.65 18.67
C ARG A 72 -5.81 -5.71 17.56
N GLU A 73 -4.90 -5.14 16.79
CA GLU A 73 -5.25 -4.24 15.67
C GLU A 73 -6.02 -4.94 14.57
N PHE A 74 -5.63 -6.18 14.25
CA PHE A 74 -6.33 -7.01 13.29
C PHE A 74 -7.78 -7.27 13.73
N GLN A 75 -7.99 -7.71 14.96
CA GLN A 75 -9.32 -7.93 15.52
C GLN A 75 -10.17 -6.65 15.58
N ARG A 76 -9.52 -5.50 15.85
CA ARG A 76 -10.20 -4.20 15.87
C ARG A 76 -10.62 -3.73 14.48
N LYS A 77 -9.78 -3.95 13.48
CA LYS A 77 -9.98 -3.43 12.11
C LYS A 77 -10.85 -4.34 11.24
N PHE A 78 -10.83 -5.64 11.49
CA PHE A 78 -11.47 -6.63 10.64
C PHE A 78 -12.54 -7.42 11.39
N SER A 79 -13.79 -7.25 10.97
CA SER A 79 -14.83 -8.20 11.37
C SER A 79 -14.70 -9.49 10.55
N THR A 80 -14.87 -10.63 11.20
CA THR A 80 -14.79 -11.95 10.57
C THR A 80 -15.77 -12.10 9.39
N GLY A 81 -16.99 -11.57 9.53
CA GLY A 81 -17.99 -11.61 8.45
C GLY A 81 -17.59 -10.83 7.20
N ARG A 82 -16.86 -9.73 7.37
CA ARG A 82 -16.37 -8.95 6.22
C ARG A 82 -15.23 -9.66 5.50
N LEU A 83 -14.26 -10.20 6.23
CA LEU A 83 -13.16 -10.98 5.62
C LEU A 83 -13.67 -12.21 4.89
N ASP A 84 -14.70 -12.89 5.42
CA ASP A 84 -15.31 -14.02 4.72
C ASP A 84 -16.01 -13.57 3.42
N ALA A 85 -16.77 -12.47 3.45
CA ALA A 85 -17.39 -11.93 2.25
C ALA A 85 -16.35 -11.60 1.16
N GLU A 86 -15.24 -10.99 1.52
CA GLU A 86 -14.16 -10.67 0.61
C GLU A 86 -13.45 -11.92 0.07
N ARG A 87 -13.19 -12.92 0.94
CA ARG A 87 -12.68 -14.22 0.53
C ARG A 87 -13.61 -14.88 -0.51
N ARG A 88 -14.91 -14.89 -0.25
CA ARG A 88 -15.91 -15.45 -1.18
C ARG A 88 -15.91 -14.73 -2.53
N ALA A 89 -15.80 -13.40 -2.52
CA ALA A 89 -15.67 -12.64 -3.76
C ALA A 89 -14.37 -13.00 -4.50
N MET A 90 -13.22 -13.11 -3.80
CA MET A 90 -11.97 -13.52 -4.42
C MET A 90 -12.02 -14.93 -5.01
N VAL A 91 -12.72 -15.88 -4.35
CA VAL A 91 -12.95 -17.23 -4.87
C VAL A 91 -13.82 -17.19 -6.12
N ALA A 92 -14.92 -16.41 -6.10
CA ALA A 92 -15.81 -16.26 -7.25
C ALA A 92 -15.13 -15.64 -8.47
N TRP A 93 -14.14 -14.78 -8.26
CA TRP A 93 -13.30 -14.21 -9.31
C TRP A 93 -12.13 -15.13 -9.76
N GLY A 94 -11.96 -16.32 -9.15
CA GLY A 94 -10.84 -17.21 -9.43
C GLY A 94 -9.49 -16.70 -8.93
N LEU A 95 -9.47 -15.73 -8.04
CA LEU A 95 -8.24 -15.06 -7.55
C LEU A 95 -7.51 -15.84 -6.46
N VAL A 96 -8.23 -16.68 -5.73
CA VAL A 96 -7.72 -17.55 -4.67
C VAL A 96 -8.42 -18.91 -4.69
N PRO A 97 -7.80 -19.98 -4.18
CA PRO A 97 -8.45 -21.29 -4.02
C PRO A 97 -9.69 -21.23 -3.13
N ALA A 98 -10.64 -22.16 -3.36
CA ALA A 98 -11.91 -22.20 -2.63
C ALA A 98 -11.73 -22.39 -1.10
N ASP A 99 -10.70 -23.12 -0.69
CA ASP A 99 -10.35 -23.43 0.70
C ASP A 99 -9.36 -22.42 1.32
N PHE A 100 -9.06 -21.31 0.63
CA PHE A 100 -8.09 -20.32 1.12
C PHE A 100 -8.57 -19.64 2.39
N ASP A 101 -7.84 -19.82 3.49
CA ASP A 101 -8.09 -19.10 4.76
C ASP A 101 -7.48 -17.69 4.71
N LEU A 102 -8.24 -16.72 4.23
CA LEU A 102 -7.81 -15.33 4.12
C LEU A 102 -7.47 -14.73 5.50
N ALA A 103 -8.25 -14.99 6.53
CA ALA A 103 -8.07 -14.38 7.85
C ALA A 103 -6.81 -14.92 8.54
N GLY A 104 -6.63 -16.24 8.54
CA GLY A 104 -5.43 -16.88 9.07
C GLY A 104 -4.19 -16.48 8.29
N PHE A 105 -4.26 -16.51 6.96
CA PHE A 105 -3.15 -16.10 6.10
C PHE A 105 -2.72 -14.64 6.36
N LEU A 106 -3.66 -13.69 6.39
CA LEU A 106 -3.34 -12.28 6.66
C LEU A 106 -2.72 -12.09 8.04
N THR A 107 -3.20 -12.82 9.05
CA THR A 107 -2.62 -12.78 10.40
C THR A 107 -1.17 -13.24 10.40
N GLU A 108 -0.88 -14.39 9.80
CA GLU A 108 0.48 -14.92 9.70
C GLU A 108 1.40 -14.02 8.86
N LEU A 109 0.89 -13.48 7.75
CA LEU A 109 1.63 -12.59 6.88
C LEU A 109 2.06 -11.31 7.60
N VAL A 110 1.16 -10.68 8.35
CA VAL A 110 1.51 -9.47 9.12
C VAL A 110 2.55 -9.80 10.18
N LEU A 111 2.44 -10.96 10.83
CA LEU A 111 3.44 -11.41 11.80
C LEU A 111 4.81 -11.66 11.16
N GLU A 112 4.85 -12.12 9.92
CA GLU A 112 6.09 -12.35 9.16
C GLU A 112 6.69 -11.04 8.65
N GLN A 113 5.89 -10.19 7.98
CA GLN A 113 6.38 -9.09 7.16
C GLN A 113 6.52 -7.75 7.92
N ALA A 114 5.70 -7.48 8.93
CA ALA A 114 5.72 -6.19 9.60
C ALA A 114 7.01 -5.97 10.40
N THR A 115 8.05 -5.48 9.76
CA THR A 115 9.34 -5.18 10.37
C THR A 115 9.44 -3.74 10.88
N ALA A 116 8.69 -2.82 10.30
CA ALA A 116 8.52 -1.45 10.74
C ALA A 116 7.13 -0.95 10.34
N TYR A 117 6.59 0.03 11.04
CA TYR A 117 5.38 0.75 10.64
C TYR A 117 5.21 2.06 11.39
N TYR A 118 4.54 3.02 10.77
CA TYR A 118 4.02 4.22 11.41
C TYR A 118 2.57 3.99 11.84
N ASP A 119 2.27 4.27 13.11
CA ASP A 119 0.90 4.27 13.63
C ASP A 119 0.35 5.71 13.56
N PRO A 120 -0.58 6.00 12.62
CA PRO A 120 -1.10 7.35 12.44
C PRO A 120 -2.07 7.77 13.57
N VAL A 121 -2.55 6.84 14.38
CA VAL A 121 -3.41 7.15 15.55
C VAL A 121 -2.54 7.46 16.76
N ALA A 122 -1.59 6.59 17.10
CA ALA A 122 -0.68 6.79 18.22
C ALA A 122 0.47 7.77 17.94
N LYS A 123 0.68 8.15 16.66
CA LYS A 123 1.77 9.00 16.18
C LYS A 123 3.15 8.46 16.56
N VAL A 124 3.34 7.16 16.35
CA VAL A 124 4.54 6.40 16.77
C VAL A 124 5.08 5.59 15.59
N MET A 125 6.39 5.61 15.42
CA MET A 125 7.10 4.66 14.55
C MET A 125 7.53 3.45 15.35
N VAL A 126 7.12 2.28 14.93
CA VAL A 126 7.49 1.00 15.55
C VAL A 126 8.49 0.29 14.64
N LEU A 127 9.63 -0.09 15.19
CA LEU A 127 10.68 -0.80 14.48
C LEU A 127 10.97 -2.15 15.16
N ALA A 128 11.33 -3.15 14.34
CA ALA A 128 11.75 -4.45 14.83
C ALA A 128 13.18 -4.39 15.36
N ASN A 129 13.47 -5.07 16.49
CA ASN A 129 14.80 -5.09 17.09
C ASN A 129 15.78 -6.07 16.43
N TRP A 130 15.31 -6.89 15.50
CA TRP A 130 16.12 -7.94 14.83
C TRP A 130 16.59 -7.57 13.42
N LEU A 131 16.23 -6.39 12.92
CA LEU A 131 16.71 -5.93 11.62
C LEU A 131 18.18 -5.50 11.69
N PRO A 132 18.98 -5.73 10.64
CA PRO A 132 20.30 -5.12 10.48
C PRO A 132 20.23 -3.58 10.51
N ARG A 133 21.33 -2.94 10.90
CA ARG A 133 21.40 -1.46 11.09
C ARG A 133 20.93 -0.66 9.88
N ASP A 134 21.40 -1.04 8.71
CA ASP A 134 21.09 -0.31 7.47
C ASP A 134 19.60 -0.46 7.11
N GLN A 135 19.06 -1.66 7.29
CA GLN A 135 17.63 -1.91 7.09
C GLN A 135 16.78 -1.16 8.12
N GLN A 136 17.21 -1.05 9.37
CA GLN A 136 16.48 -0.24 10.35
C GLN A 136 16.45 1.25 9.97
N ARG A 137 17.55 1.79 9.43
CA ARG A 137 17.59 3.18 8.95
C ARG A 137 16.72 3.42 7.73
N GLU A 138 16.75 2.48 6.80
CA GLU A 138 15.93 2.54 5.60
C GLU A 138 14.44 2.48 5.98
N ALA A 139 14.06 1.52 6.82
CA ALA A 139 12.72 1.41 7.38
C ALA A 139 12.31 2.70 8.12
N LEU A 140 13.15 3.21 9.02
CA LEU A 140 12.90 4.47 9.72
C LEU A 140 12.70 5.63 8.74
N THR A 141 13.50 5.69 7.67
CA THR A 141 13.37 6.76 6.66
C THR A 141 12.01 6.70 5.98
N HIS A 142 11.55 5.51 5.58
CA HIS A 142 10.25 5.31 4.99
C HIS A 142 9.11 5.68 5.96
N GLU A 143 9.17 5.23 7.21
CA GLU A 143 8.16 5.57 8.21
C GLU A 143 8.12 7.07 8.54
N LEU A 144 9.24 7.77 8.43
CA LEU A 144 9.30 9.22 8.58
C LEU A 144 8.63 9.96 7.42
N VAL A 145 8.56 9.36 6.22
CA VAL A 145 7.73 9.91 5.15
C VAL A 145 6.25 9.81 5.52
N HIS A 146 5.80 8.67 6.06
CA HIS A 146 4.41 8.54 6.53
C HIS A 146 4.08 9.53 7.66
N LEU A 147 5.00 9.77 8.60
CA LEU A 147 4.83 10.83 9.59
C LEU A 147 4.69 12.21 8.94
N LEU A 148 5.50 12.50 7.91
CA LEU A 148 5.43 13.76 7.18
C LEU A 148 4.08 13.90 6.44
N GLN A 149 3.65 12.87 5.72
CA GLN A 149 2.35 12.80 5.06
C GLN A 149 1.21 13.01 6.06
N ASP A 150 1.24 12.30 7.19
CA ASP A 150 0.18 12.38 8.21
C ASP A 150 0.03 13.77 8.82
N ARG A 151 1.14 14.48 9.01
CA ARG A 151 1.12 15.88 9.48
C ARG A 151 0.47 16.85 8.50
N HIS A 152 0.45 16.51 7.21
CA HIS A 152 -0.07 17.40 6.16
C HIS A 152 -1.46 17.01 5.69
N VAL A 153 -1.77 15.72 5.62
CA VAL A 153 -3.04 15.26 5.04
C VAL A 153 -3.89 14.40 5.98
N ASN A 154 -3.42 14.11 7.19
CA ASN A 154 -4.08 13.19 8.13
C ASN A 154 -4.35 11.83 7.46
N LEU A 155 -3.37 10.94 7.49
CA LEU A 155 -3.40 9.66 6.77
C LEU A 155 -4.59 8.78 7.14
N ASP A 156 -5.00 8.78 8.42
CA ASP A 156 -6.16 7.99 8.85
C ASP A 156 -7.43 8.43 8.11
N ARG A 157 -7.65 9.74 8.00
CA ARG A 157 -8.76 10.32 7.24
C ARG A 157 -8.59 10.14 5.73
N PHE A 158 -7.37 10.31 5.21
CA PHE A 158 -7.10 10.22 3.77
C PHE A 158 -7.34 8.81 3.22
N LEU A 159 -6.96 7.79 3.99
CA LEU A 159 -7.14 6.38 3.62
C LEU A 159 -8.54 5.82 3.94
N ALA A 160 -9.33 6.54 4.73
CA ALA A 160 -10.71 6.17 5.03
C ALA A 160 -11.61 6.44 3.82
N THR A 161 -11.84 5.43 3.00
CA THR A 161 -12.80 5.49 1.89
C THR A 161 -14.16 4.93 2.31
N PRO A 162 -15.29 5.47 1.79
CA PRO A 162 -16.60 4.87 2.00
C PRO A 162 -16.64 3.40 1.57
N PRO A 163 -17.49 2.57 2.18
CA PRO A 163 -17.75 1.21 1.68
C PRO A 163 -18.11 1.21 0.18
N GLY A 164 -17.73 0.17 -0.54
CA GLY A 164 -17.98 0.06 -1.97
C GLY A 164 -17.05 0.87 -2.88
N ARG A 165 -15.91 1.31 -2.35
CA ARG A 165 -14.86 2.03 -3.10
C ARG A 165 -13.48 1.37 -2.94
N GLY A 166 -13.43 0.04 -3.05
CA GLY A 166 -12.19 -0.72 -2.85
C GLY A 166 -11.10 -0.38 -3.85
N ASP A 167 -11.44 -0.11 -5.09
CA ASP A 167 -10.47 0.31 -6.11
C ASP A 167 -9.87 1.70 -5.82
N GLU A 168 -10.70 2.67 -5.41
CA GLU A 168 -10.23 3.99 -4.95
C GLU A 168 -9.35 3.87 -3.70
N ALA A 169 -9.73 3.01 -2.75
CA ALA A 169 -8.92 2.77 -1.56
C ALA A 169 -7.51 2.27 -1.91
N LEU A 170 -7.42 1.33 -2.84
CA LEU A 170 -6.14 0.80 -3.31
C LEU A 170 -5.33 1.86 -4.08
N ALA A 171 -5.98 2.69 -4.88
CA ALA A 171 -5.32 3.79 -5.59
C ALA A 171 -4.76 4.86 -4.63
N ARG A 172 -5.52 5.25 -3.59
CA ARG A 172 -5.03 6.18 -2.56
C ARG A 172 -3.84 5.63 -1.80
N GLN A 173 -3.88 4.34 -1.50
CA GLN A 173 -2.77 3.67 -0.87
C GLN A 173 -1.54 3.64 -1.77
N ALA A 174 -1.71 3.36 -3.06
CA ALA A 174 -0.60 3.41 -4.02
C ALA A 174 0.04 4.81 -4.10
N LEU A 175 -0.74 5.88 -3.93
CA LEU A 175 -0.18 7.23 -3.81
C LEU A 175 0.65 7.41 -2.54
N VAL A 176 0.15 6.95 -1.39
CA VAL A 176 0.83 7.07 -0.09
C VAL A 176 2.15 6.29 -0.08
N GLU A 177 2.09 5.00 -0.43
CA GLU A 177 3.28 4.14 -0.46
C GLU A 177 4.25 4.53 -1.58
N GLY A 178 3.70 4.90 -2.74
CA GLY A 178 4.50 5.37 -3.87
C GLY A 178 5.31 6.62 -3.55
N GLU A 179 4.75 7.60 -2.84
CA GLU A 179 5.51 8.75 -2.35
C GLU A 179 6.56 8.34 -1.32
N ALA A 180 6.22 7.45 -0.39
CA ALA A 180 7.15 7.01 0.65
C ALA A 180 8.37 6.30 0.05
N VAL A 181 8.16 5.40 -0.91
CA VAL A 181 9.23 4.74 -1.67
C VAL A 181 10.02 5.75 -2.50
N ALA A 182 9.35 6.57 -3.29
CA ALA A 182 9.98 7.51 -4.21
C ALA A 182 10.81 8.58 -3.49
N LEU A 183 10.31 9.13 -2.37
CA LEU A 183 11.02 10.16 -1.60
C LEU A 183 12.23 9.56 -0.85
N THR A 184 12.10 8.35 -0.31
CA THR A 184 13.21 7.61 0.31
C THR A 184 14.29 7.33 -0.73
N LEU A 185 13.92 6.91 -1.92
CA LEU A 185 14.82 6.67 -3.04
C LEU A 185 15.50 7.95 -3.52
N ASP A 186 14.74 9.05 -3.74
CA ASP A 186 15.31 10.33 -4.19
C ASP A 186 16.32 10.89 -3.16
N ARG A 187 16.03 10.73 -1.86
CA ARG A 187 16.98 11.06 -0.80
C ARG A 187 18.29 10.26 -0.91
N SER A 188 18.23 8.99 -1.24
CA SER A 188 19.39 8.13 -1.42
C SER A 188 20.17 8.50 -2.68
N LEU A 189 19.49 8.73 -3.81
CA LEU A 189 20.06 9.13 -5.09
C LEU A 189 20.80 10.48 -4.97
N ARG A 190 20.22 11.45 -4.28
CA ARG A 190 20.84 12.78 -4.09
C ARG A 190 22.17 12.74 -3.34
N ARG A 191 22.37 11.78 -2.44
CA ARG A 191 23.65 11.54 -1.78
C ARG A 191 24.75 11.07 -2.74
N GLN A 192 24.33 10.56 -3.91
CA GLN A 192 25.19 10.13 -5.01
C GLN A 192 25.22 11.13 -6.17
N GLY A 193 24.66 12.34 -5.98
CA GLY A 193 24.59 13.36 -7.02
C GLY A 193 23.55 13.11 -8.09
N GLN A 194 22.62 12.15 -7.84
CA GLN A 194 21.54 11.77 -8.77
C GLN A 194 20.18 12.25 -8.26
N HIS A 195 19.18 12.21 -9.14
CA HIS A 195 17.80 12.62 -8.82
C HIS A 195 16.80 11.65 -9.42
N LEU A 196 15.77 11.30 -8.66
CA LEU A 196 14.71 10.41 -9.12
C LEU A 196 14.06 10.92 -10.43
N ALA A 197 13.77 12.20 -10.52
CA ALA A 197 13.13 12.81 -11.68
C ALA A 197 13.95 12.71 -12.99
N LEU A 198 15.26 12.46 -12.90
CA LEU A 198 16.16 12.32 -14.04
C LEU A 198 16.38 10.88 -14.48
N LEU A 199 15.88 9.90 -13.71
CA LEU A 199 15.90 8.51 -14.16
C LEU A 199 14.96 8.37 -15.37
N PRO A 200 15.38 7.67 -16.44
CA PRO A 200 14.54 7.46 -17.62
C PRO A 200 13.27 6.66 -17.29
N ASP A 201 13.42 5.67 -16.43
CA ASP A 201 12.32 4.83 -15.88
C ASP A 201 12.68 4.27 -14.51
N VAL A 202 11.73 3.58 -13.89
CA VAL A 202 11.90 2.86 -12.63
C VAL A 202 11.45 1.40 -12.74
N ALA A 203 11.38 0.85 -13.96
CA ALA A 203 10.84 -0.48 -14.22
C ALA A 203 11.57 -1.59 -13.45
N ALA A 204 12.90 -1.54 -13.40
CA ALA A 204 13.69 -2.51 -12.62
C ALA A 204 13.38 -2.44 -11.11
N LEU A 205 13.16 -1.23 -10.58
CA LEU A 205 12.78 -1.04 -9.18
C LEU A 205 11.35 -1.51 -8.92
N GLN A 206 10.42 -1.20 -9.82
CA GLN A 206 9.04 -1.71 -9.74
C GLN A 206 9.02 -3.25 -9.73
N GLN A 207 9.80 -3.87 -10.62
CA GLN A 207 9.96 -5.33 -10.65
C GLN A 207 10.59 -5.87 -9.35
N ALA A 208 11.59 -5.19 -8.81
CA ALA A 208 12.18 -5.56 -7.52
C ALA A 208 11.11 -5.51 -6.40
N TYR A 209 10.29 -4.46 -6.32
CA TYR A 209 9.18 -4.41 -5.36
C TYR A 209 8.11 -5.46 -5.61
N ALA A 210 7.78 -5.76 -6.87
CA ALA A 210 6.81 -6.78 -7.22
C ALA A 210 7.24 -8.21 -6.84
N THR A 211 8.56 -8.44 -6.73
CA THR A 211 9.14 -9.77 -6.45
C THR A 211 9.84 -9.88 -5.09
N SER A 212 10.00 -8.79 -4.36
CA SER A 212 10.89 -8.68 -3.19
C SER A 212 10.33 -9.29 -1.90
N GLY A 213 9.11 -9.76 -1.87
CA GLY A 213 8.59 -10.43 -0.69
C GLY A 213 9.29 -11.74 -0.40
N THR A 214 9.95 -11.85 0.75
CA THR A 214 10.62 -13.07 1.21
C THR A 214 9.96 -13.59 2.49
N GLY A 215 9.96 -14.90 2.64
CA GLY A 215 9.44 -15.57 3.83
C GLY A 215 8.49 -16.72 3.47
N PRO A 216 8.34 -17.70 4.37
CA PRO A 216 7.54 -18.89 4.11
C PRO A 216 6.04 -18.59 3.94
N VAL A 217 5.50 -17.57 4.62
CA VAL A 217 4.09 -17.21 4.50
C VAL A 217 3.84 -16.54 3.15
N LEU A 218 4.62 -15.51 2.80
CA LEU A 218 4.46 -14.85 1.51
C LEU A 218 4.79 -15.77 0.34
N GLY A 219 5.75 -16.69 0.51
CA GLY A 219 6.13 -17.68 -0.51
C GLY A 219 4.97 -18.61 -0.92
N ARG A 220 4.03 -18.92 0.00
CA ARG A 220 2.84 -19.73 -0.28
C ARG A 220 1.59 -18.91 -0.63
N ALA A 221 1.70 -17.58 -0.67
CA ALA A 221 0.58 -16.73 -1.01
C ALA A 221 0.07 -17.00 -2.44
N PRO A 222 -1.24 -17.01 -2.68
CA PRO A 222 -1.79 -16.97 -4.03
C PRO A 222 -1.20 -15.81 -4.83
N ARG A 223 -1.04 -16.00 -6.13
CA ARG A 223 -0.42 -14.99 -7.02
C ARG A 223 -1.09 -13.61 -6.90
N PHE A 224 -2.42 -13.59 -6.87
CA PHE A 224 -3.19 -12.36 -6.69
C PHE A 224 -2.85 -11.66 -5.39
N VAL A 225 -2.75 -12.39 -4.28
CA VAL A 225 -2.46 -11.80 -2.96
C VAL A 225 -1.06 -11.18 -2.96
N ARG A 226 -0.06 -11.85 -3.55
CA ARG A 226 1.29 -11.25 -3.71
C ARG A 226 1.27 -9.98 -4.54
N ALA A 227 0.56 -10.01 -5.68
CA ALA A 227 0.42 -8.84 -6.53
C ALA A 227 -0.31 -7.67 -5.82
N LEU A 228 -1.36 -7.97 -5.05
CA LEU A 228 -2.12 -6.98 -4.28
C LEU A 228 -1.25 -6.30 -3.22
N LEU A 229 -0.38 -7.04 -2.55
CA LEU A 229 0.54 -6.51 -1.55
C LEU A 229 1.65 -5.65 -2.15
N ALA A 230 2.14 -6.04 -3.32
CA ALA A 230 3.21 -5.33 -4.03
C ALA A 230 2.71 -4.07 -4.76
N PHE A 231 1.44 -4.05 -5.18
CA PHE A 231 0.86 -3.00 -6.02
C PHE A 231 1.07 -1.58 -5.48
N PRO A 232 0.81 -1.26 -4.21
CA PRO A 232 1.00 0.07 -3.69
C PRO A 232 2.44 0.59 -3.83
N TYR A 233 3.40 -0.27 -3.62
CA TYR A 233 4.84 0.06 -3.71
C TYR A 233 5.31 0.16 -5.15
N ALA A 234 5.09 -0.88 -5.93
CA ALA A 234 5.57 -0.98 -7.30
C ALA A 234 4.87 0.01 -8.23
N SER A 235 3.53 -0.04 -8.30
CA SER A 235 2.75 0.83 -9.19
C SER A 235 2.69 2.26 -8.67
N GLY A 236 2.65 2.44 -7.34
CA GLY A 236 2.74 3.76 -6.72
C GLY A 236 4.07 4.47 -7.00
N LEU A 237 5.20 3.75 -6.93
CA LEU A 237 6.50 4.30 -7.35
C LEU A 237 6.47 4.78 -8.80
N GLY A 238 5.92 3.98 -9.72
CA GLY A 238 5.80 4.35 -11.14
C GLY A 238 4.96 5.60 -11.34
N PHE A 239 3.81 5.71 -10.67
CA PHE A 239 2.95 6.89 -10.71
C PHE A 239 3.67 8.14 -10.19
N VAL A 240 4.29 8.06 -9.02
CA VAL A 240 5.00 9.21 -8.43
C VAL A 240 6.24 9.57 -9.26
N HIS A 241 6.98 8.60 -9.79
CA HIS A 241 8.09 8.86 -10.69
C HIS A 241 7.62 9.63 -11.94
N ARG A 242 6.55 9.17 -12.59
CA ARG A 242 5.99 9.86 -13.78
C ARG A 242 5.53 11.28 -13.46
N PHE A 243 4.93 11.50 -12.28
CA PHE A 243 4.62 12.84 -11.79
C PHE A 243 5.89 13.66 -11.62
N ARG A 244 6.95 13.11 -10.99
CA ARG A 244 8.19 13.81 -10.68
C ARG A 244 9.04 14.18 -11.91
N GLN A 245 8.88 13.45 -13.00
CA GLN A 245 9.50 13.83 -14.29
C GLN A 245 8.98 15.17 -14.84
N ARG A 246 7.82 15.65 -14.37
CA ARG A 246 7.13 16.85 -14.89
C ARG A 246 6.90 17.93 -13.85
N SER A 247 6.94 17.59 -12.58
CA SER A 247 6.52 18.45 -11.46
C SER A 247 7.46 18.35 -10.28
N THR A 248 7.42 19.33 -9.41
CA THR A 248 8.21 19.36 -8.17
C THR A 248 7.61 18.46 -7.09
N TRP A 249 8.40 18.17 -6.06
CA TRP A 249 7.88 17.47 -4.88
C TRP A 249 6.77 18.26 -4.17
N PHE A 250 6.88 19.58 -4.11
CA PHE A 250 5.87 20.44 -3.46
C PHE A 250 4.50 20.32 -4.14
N GLU A 251 4.47 20.29 -5.47
CA GLU A 251 3.24 20.18 -6.27
C GLU A 251 2.52 18.84 -6.09
N LEU A 252 3.18 17.78 -5.58
CA LEU A 252 2.53 16.51 -5.24
C LEU A 252 1.43 16.70 -4.18
N SER A 253 1.44 17.79 -3.42
CA SER A 253 0.37 18.14 -2.48
C SER A 253 -0.98 18.34 -3.16
N GLN A 254 -1.00 18.75 -4.44
CA GLN A 254 -2.22 18.87 -5.23
C GLN A 254 -2.82 17.49 -5.54
N VAL A 255 -1.97 16.48 -5.77
CA VAL A 255 -2.43 15.09 -5.97
C VAL A 255 -3.06 14.53 -4.69
N PHE A 256 -2.57 14.89 -3.52
CA PHE A 256 -3.21 14.52 -2.24
C PHE A 256 -4.53 15.26 -2.00
N ALA A 257 -4.67 16.48 -2.51
CA ALA A 257 -5.92 17.25 -2.39
C ALA A 257 -7.05 16.70 -3.28
N ASP A 258 -6.71 16.16 -4.45
CA ASP A 258 -7.66 15.51 -5.38
C ASP A 258 -7.08 14.18 -5.90
N PRO A 259 -7.08 13.12 -5.07
CA PRO A 259 -6.34 11.90 -5.33
C PRO A 259 -6.89 11.07 -6.50
N PRO A 260 -6.06 10.16 -7.06
CA PRO A 260 -6.53 9.16 -8.01
C PRO A 260 -7.73 8.37 -7.44
N ARG A 261 -8.75 8.15 -8.29
CA ARG A 261 -10.01 7.49 -7.93
C ARG A 261 -10.07 6.03 -8.37
N SER A 262 -9.02 5.54 -9.04
CA SER A 262 -8.97 4.17 -9.53
C SER A 262 -7.54 3.66 -9.68
N THR A 263 -7.36 2.35 -9.62
CA THR A 263 -6.10 1.70 -9.97
C THR A 263 -5.72 1.94 -11.42
N ALA A 264 -6.69 2.18 -12.32
CA ALA A 264 -6.44 2.56 -13.71
C ALA A 264 -5.61 3.85 -13.82
N GLN A 265 -5.86 4.84 -12.96
CA GLN A 265 -5.09 6.10 -12.94
C GLN A 265 -3.69 5.92 -12.35
N ILE A 266 -3.47 4.92 -11.52
CA ILE A 266 -2.15 4.56 -11.00
C ILE A 266 -1.35 3.78 -12.04
N LEU A 267 -1.99 2.81 -12.72
CA LEU A 267 -1.37 1.97 -13.76
C LEU A 267 -1.04 2.78 -15.03
N HIS A 268 -1.86 3.76 -15.33
CA HIS A 268 -1.75 4.65 -16.48
C HIS A 268 -1.71 6.11 -16.02
N PRO A 269 -0.54 6.60 -15.53
CA PRO A 269 -0.44 7.96 -14.96
C PRO A 269 -0.93 9.08 -15.86
N GLU A 270 -0.85 8.91 -17.18
CA GLU A 270 -1.37 9.88 -18.17
C GLU A 270 -2.88 10.10 -18.04
N ARG A 271 -3.65 9.08 -17.58
CA ARG A 271 -5.09 9.19 -17.30
C ARG A 271 -5.44 10.02 -16.07
N TYR A 272 -4.45 10.38 -15.29
CA TYR A 272 -4.60 11.32 -14.18
C TYR A 272 -3.87 12.65 -14.47
N LEU A 273 -2.64 12.58 -14.99
CA LEU A 273 -1.74 13.72 -15.09
C LEU A 273 -1.96 14.55 -16.36
N GLU A 274 -2.44 13.95 -17.45
CA GLU A 274 -2.55 14.61 -18.76
C GLU A 274 -4.01 14.79 -19.18
N HIS A 275 -4.74 13.69 -19.21
CA HIS A 275 -6.15 13.64 -19.61
C HIS A 275 -6.92 12.84 -18.55
N ARG A 276 -7.41 13.55 -17.52
CA ARG A 276 -8.07 12.89 -16.41
C ARG A 276 -9.28 12.07 -16.86
N VAL A 277 -9.23 10.76 -16.62
CA VAL A 277 -10.29 9.81 -16.88
C VAL A 277 -10.74 9.22 -15.54
N ASP A 278 -11.81 9.76 -14.99
CA ASP A 278 -12.40 9.22 -13.78
C ASP A 278 -13.26 7.97 -14.10
N PRO A 279 -13.38 7.01 -13.18
CA PRO A 279 -14.23 5.83 -13.38
C PRO A 279 -15.70 6.21 -13.57
N ALA A 280 -16.36 5.61 -14.55
CA ALA A 280 -17.79 5.77 -14.74
C ALA A 280 -18.55 5.09 -13.59
N PRO A 281 -19.59 5.74 -13.03
CA PRO A 281 -20.43 5.12 -12.03
C PRO A 281 -21.26 4.01 -12.64
N VAL A 282 -21.24 2.83 -12.02
CA VAL A 282 -22.09 1.69 -12.40
C VAL A 282 -23.06 1.41 -11.27
N ALA A 283 -24.36 1.40 -11.59
CA ALA A 283 -25.41 1.06 -10.64
C ALA A 283 -25.73 -0.45 -10.73
N LEU A 284 -25.94 -1.08 -9.58
CA LEU A 284 -26.50 -2.43 -9.53
C LEU A 284 -28.04 -2.35 -9.69
N PRO A 285 -28.68 -3.34 -10.34
CA PRO A 285 -30.10 -3.46 -10.32
C PRO A 285 -30.65 -3.78 -8.92
N ASP A 286 -31.95 -3.74 -8.72
CA ASP A 286 -32.57 -4.25 -7.49
C ASP A 286 -32.39 -5.78 -7.42
N LEU A 287 -31.35 -6.21 -6.77
CA LEU A 287 -30.97 -7.63 -6.66
C LEU A 287 -32.01 -8.43 -5.87
N ALA A 288 -32.70 -7.82 -4.90
CA ALA A 288 -33.75 -8.50 -4.14
C ALA A 288 -34.94 -8.85 -5.05
N ALA A 289 -35.33 -7.93 -5.93
CA ALA A 289 -36.39 -8.19 -6.93
C ALA A 289 -35.96 -9.23 -7.97
N VAL A 290 -34.70 -9.19 -8.43
CA VAL A 290 -34.21 -10.13 -9.45
C VAL A 290 -34.01 -11.54 -8.91
N LEU A 291 -33.52 -11.68 -7.68
CA LEU A 291 -33.11 -12.95 -7.06
C LEU A 291 -34.21 -13.56 -6.16
N GLY A 292 -35.33 -12.88 -5.99
CA GLY A 292 -36.45 -13.39 -5.20
C GLY A 292 -36.23 -13.35 -3.69
N GLY A 293 -35.36 -12.46 -3.21
CA GLY A 293 -35.03 -12.30 -1.80
C GLY A 293 -33.52 -12.39 -1.56
N GLY A 294 -33.11 -12.48 -0.28
CA GLY A 294 -31.70 -12.50 0.11
C GLY A 294 -31.25 -11.20 0.75
N ARG A 295 -29.95 -11.09 1.03
CA ARG A 295 -29.36 -9.91 1.65
C ARG A 295 -28.01 -9.59 1.01
N LEU A 296 -27.82 -8.32 0.70
CA LEU A 296 -26.52 -7.80 0.27
C LEU A 296 -25.46 -8.01 1.36
N VAL A 297 -24.41 -8.72 1.04
CA VAL A 297 -23.29 -9.05 1.93
C VAL A 297 -22.08 -8.16 1.64
N LEU A 298 -21.79 -7.96 0.35
CA LEU A 298 -20.70 -7.14 -0.13
C LEU A 298 -21.13 -6.43 -1.41
N ASP A 299 -20.75 -5.17 -1.53
CA ASP A 299 -20.92 -4.34 -2.71
C ASP A 299 -19.65 -3.52 -2.88
N ASP A 300 -18.96 -3.65 -4.04
CA ASP A 300 -17.68 -2.98 -4.25
C ASP A 300 -17.34 -2.81 -5.74
N VAL A 301 -16.24 -2.08 -6.01
CA VAL A 301 -15.65 -1.89 -7.34
C VAL A 301 -14.39 -2.75 -7.45
N ALA A 302 -14.29 -3.55 -8.50
CA ALA A 302 -13.12 -4.39 -8.76
C ALA A 302 -11.92 -3.57 -9.24
N GLY A 303 -12.13 -2.70 -10.21
CA GLY A 303 -11.10 -1.89 -10.81
C GLY A 303 -10.22 -2.63 -11.82
N GLU A 304 -9.42 -1.89 -12.56
CA GLU A 304 -8.54 -2.45 -13.59
C GLU A 304 -7.57 -3.50 -13.04
N PHE A 305 -6.96 -3.23 -11.87
CA PHE A 305 -5.98 -4.14 -11.27
C PHE A 305 -6.55 -5.53 -10.99
N VAL A 306 -7.75 -5.61 -10.40
CA VAL A 306 -8.39 -6.89 -10.09
C VAL A 306 -8.90 -7.56 -11.36
N LEU A 307 -9.44 -6.80 -12.30
CA LEU A 307 -9.87 -7.32 -13.60
C LEU A 307 -8.70 -7.96 -14.35
N ALA A 308 -7.53 -7.29 -14.40
CA ALA A 308 -6.34 -7.86 -15.01
C ALA A 308 -5.91 -9.17 -14.34
N ALA A 309 -5.99 -9.23 -13.02
CA ALA A 309 -5.66 -10.44 -12.27
C ALA A 309 -6.65 -11.59 -12.55
N ALA A 310 -7.94 -11.31 -12.62
CA ALA A 310 -8.97 -12.30 -12.92
C ALA A 310 -8.90 -12.83 -14.35
N LEU A 311 -8.57 -11.98 -15.31
CA LEU A 311 -8.43 -12.37 -16.72
C LEU A 311 -7.14 -13.18 -17.00
N ARG A 312 -6.17 -13.12 -16.11
CA ARG A 312 -4.82 -13.65 -16.39
C ARG A 312 -4.77 -15.16 -16.58
N GLU A 313 -5.63 -15.92 -15.94
CA GLU A 313 -5.68 -17.37 -16.11
C GLU A 313 -6.09 -17.76 -17.53
N GLY A 314 -7.04 -17.05 -18.11
CA GLY A 314 -7.55 -17.31 -19.47
C GLY A 314 -6.75 -16.61 -20.58
N LEU A 315 -6.22 -15.40 -20.31
CA LEU A 315 -5.58 -14.55 -21.33
C LEU A 315 -4.07 -14.42 -21.20
N GLY A 316 -3.46 -14.97 -20.14
CA GLY A 316 -2.01 -14.89 -19.95
C GLY A 316 -1.50 -13.44 -19.90
N GLU A 317 -0.53 -13.12 -20.76
CA GLU A 317 0.08 -11.78 -20.81
C GLU A 317 -0.86 -10.71 -21.41
N ASP A 318 -1.84 -11.10 -22.21
CA ASP A 318 -2.82 -10.16 -22.82
C ASP A 318 -3.83 -9.60 -21.80
N ALA A 319 -3.93 -10.22 -20.64
CA ALA A 319 -4.89 -9.81 -19.60
C ALA A 319 -4.75 -8.34 -19.20
N ALA A 320 -3.54 -7.82 -19.08
CA ALA A 320 -3.29 -6.41 -18.74
C ALA A 320 -3.76 -5.48 -19.86
N THR A 321 -3.49 -5.83 -21.12
CA THR A 321 -3.93 -5.05 -22.29
C THR A 321 -5.44 -4.99 -22.39
N VAL A 322 -6.14 -6.13 -22.17
CA VAL A 322 -7.60 -6.18 -22.17
C VAL A 322 -8.17 -5.38 -21.01
N ALA A 323 -7.63 -5.57 -19.80
CA ALA A 323 -8.09 -4.85 -18.62
C ALA A 323 -7.86 -3.33 -18.71
N ALA A 324 -6.88 -2.87 -19.47
CA ALA A 324 -6.66 -1.44 -19.72
C ALA A 324 -7.85 -0.74 -20.42
N GLY A 325 -8.77 -1.50 -21.01
CA GLY A 325 -10.07 -1.00 -21.47
C GLY A 325 -11.05 -0.63 -20.37
N TRP A 326 -10.78 -0.96 -19.11
CA TRP A 326 -11.68 -0.68 -17.98
C TRP A 326 -12.04 0.81 -17.86
N ARG A 327 -13.33 1.05 -17.57
CA ARG A 327 -13.87 2.41 -17.37
C ARG A 327 -14.77 2.51 -16.14
N GLY A 328 -15.14 1.38 -15.55
CA GLY A 328 -16.00 1.28 -14.38
C GLY A 328 -16.60 -0.10 -14.27
N ASP A 329 -16.83 -0.53 -13.05
CA ASP A 329 -17.55 -1.76 -12.72
C ASP A 329 -18.26 -1.62 -11.38
N ARG A 330 -19.14 -2.56 -11.09
CA ARG A 330 -19.72 -2.76 -9.77
C ARG A 330 -20.04 -4.24 -9.61
N TYR A 331 -19.68 -4.82 -8.47
CA TYR A 331 -20.03 -6.19 -8.15
C TYR A 331 -20.64 -6.30 -6.76
N ALA A 332 -21.47 -7.32 -6.57
CA ALA A 332 -22.07 -7.61 -5.28
C ALA A 332 -21.99 -9.08 -4.93
N LEU A 333 -21.90 -9.37 -3.64
CA LEU A 333 -22.15 -10.68 -3.07
C LEU A 333 -23.50 -10.60 -2.35
N TRP A 334 -24.39 -11.50 -2.75
CA TRP A 334 -25.76 -11.54 -2.28
C TRP A 334 -26.07 -12.79 -1.49
#